data_a8a3400e8fb76aa187cb4395737db319
#
_entry.id   a8a3400e8fb76aa187cb4395737db319
#
_cell.length_a   1.000
_cell.length_b   1.000
_cell.length_c   1.000
_cell.angle_alpha   90.00
_cell.angle_beta   90.00
_cell.angle_gamma   90.00
#
_symmetry.space_group_name_H-M   'P 1'
#
loop_
_entity.id
_entity.type
_entity.pdbx_description
1 polymer ?
#
loop_
_entity_poly.entity_id
_entity_poly.type
_entity_poly.pdbx_seq_one_letter_code
_entity_poly.pdbx_strand_id
1 'polypeptide(L)'
;METFYHGTSVLFKQFDIAHALEGDGKAKFGFGVYVTEAYTSAAHYAYNKKRPENKDYYVYTLEIPDMTPCNHLFSVRPVHPSIIERTEKALGEQIPDEARQVGKFFRKYVGNRLTGKEGTVKKLIGSADLDAEKAASKFFSEIGLEYFAWPQAQTKPDGLTNRVVLNIGKIRIVRIDKVELDTKKFQLVEGSEKEIPLDSF
;
A
#
# COMPACT_ATOMS: atom_id res chain seq x y z
N MET A 1 5.79 -15.69 6.05
CA MET A 1 5.06 -14.46 6.44
C MET A 1 6.07 -13.41 6.85
N GLU A 2 5.89 -12.19 6.41
CA GLU A 2 6.76 -11.04 6.74
C GLU A 2 6.05 -10.11 7.72
N THR A 3 6.84 -9.47 8.61
CA THR A 3 6.30 -8.50 9.58
C THR A 3 6.31 -7.10 9.00
N PHE A 4 5.15 -6.44 9.04
CA PHE A 4 4.94 -5.06 8.60
C PHE A 4 4.14 -4.27 9.63
N TYR A 5 4.11 -2.96 9.48
CA TYR A 5 3.43 -2.06 10.40
C TYR A 5 2.44 -1.16 9.67
N HIS A 6 1.32 -0.87 10.34
CA HIS A 6 0.31 0.09 9.88
C HIS A 6 -0.01 1.07 10.98
N GLY A 7 0.10 2.36 10.69
CA GLY A 7 -0.24 3.43 11.63
C GLY A 7 -1.61 4.03 11.35
N THR A 8 -2.40 4.25 12.40
CA THR A 8 -3.75 4.81 12.29
C THR A 8 -4.15 5.55 13.58
N SER A 9 -5.10 6.46 13.45
CA SER A 9 -5.74 7.13 14.58
C SER A 9 -7.07 6.48 15.01
N VAL A 10 -7.37 5.29 14.50
CA VAL A 10 -8.60 4.54 14.80
C VAL A 10 -8.25 3.13 15.26
N LEU A 11 -8.87 2.70 16.34
CA LEU A 11 -8.75 1.33 16.83
C LEU A 11 -9.81 0.44 16.18
N PHE A 12 -9.39 -0.70 15.60
CA PHE A 12 -10.29 -1.66 14.94
C PHE A 12 -9.78 -3.10 15.08
N LYS A 13 -10.69 -4.10 14.96
CA LYS A 13 -10.35 -5.52 15.05
C LYS A 13 -9.86 -6.13 13.74
N GLN A 14 -10.30 -5.60 12.63
CA GLN A 14 -9.98 -6.10 11.29
C GLN A 14 -9.93 -4.96 10.29
N PHE A 15 -9.15 -5.15 9.24
CA PHE A 15 -9.11 -4.20 8.13
C PHE A 15 -10.40 -4.30 7.30
N ASP A 16 -10.92 -3.13 6.93
CA ASP A 16 -12.01 -3.00 5.97
C ASP A 16 -11.58 -2.07 4.84
N ILE A 17 -11.67 -2.57 3.60
CA ILE A 17 -11.27 -1.82 2.41
C ILE A 17 -12.13 -0.58 2.18
N ALA A 18 -13.35 -0.53 2.73
CA ALA A 18 -14.22 0.64 2.66
C ALA A 18 -13.57 1.87 3.31
N HIS A 19 -12.71 1.67 4.31
CA HIS A 19 -12.02 2.73 5.05
C HIS A 19 -10.62 3.08 4.49
N ALA A 20 -10.17 2.43 3.40
CA ALA A 20 -8.80 2.58 2.87
C ALA A 20 -8.39 4.01 2.47
N LEU A 21 -9.33 4.97 2.38
CA LEU A 21 -9.07 6.36 2.00
C LEU A 21 -9.46 7.38 3.09
N GLU A 22 -9.86 6.94 4.26
CA GLU A 22 -10.23 7.84 5.36
C GLU A 22 -9.02 8.54 5.99
N GLY A 23 -7.82 7.97 5.85
CA GLY A 23 -6.56 8.59 6.22
C GLY A 23 -6.11 9.68 5.24
N ASP A 24 -4.89 10.20 5.41
CA ASP A 24 -4.26 11.17 4.50
C ASP A 24 -3.94 10.60 3.10
N GLY A 25 -4.11 9.30 2.91
CA GLY A 25 -3.78 8.56 1.70
C GLY A 25 -4.56 9.03 0.48
N LYS A 26 -3.83 9.28 -0.62
CA LYS A 26 -4.39 9.71 -1.92
C LYS A 26 -4.38 8.57 -2.96
N ALA A 27 -4.36 7.30 -2.55
CA ALA A 27 -4.17 6.14 -3.43
C ALA A 27 -3.02 6.28 -4.44
N LYS A 28 -2.00 7.09 -4.12
CA LYS A 28 -0.88 7.42 -5.03
C LYS A 28 -0.11 6.17 -5.51
N PHE A 29 -0.08 5.15 -4.70
CA PHE A 29 0.64 3.90 -4.97
C PHE A 29 -0.31 2.70 -5.18
N GLY A 30 -1.62 2.92 -5.33
CA GLY A 30 -2.64 1.91 -5.48
C GLY A 30 -3.72 1.99 -4.40
N PHE A 31 -4.76 1.21 -4.55
CA PHE A 31 -5.88 1.13 -3.60
C PHE A 31 -5.79 -0.17 -2.78
N GLY A 32 -5.68 -0.06 -1.45
CA GLY A 32 -5.51 -1.17 -0.51
C GLY A 32 -4.99 -0.69 0.84
N VAL A 33 -4.53 -1.61 1.68
CA VAL A 33 -3.97 -1.30 3.00
C VAL A 33 -2.48 -0.97 2.87
N TYR A 34 -2.11 0.25 3.28
CA TYR A 34 -0.73 0.72 3.26
C TYR A 34 0.03 0.23 4.49
N VAL A 35 1.17 -0.41 4.27
CA VAL A 35 2.04 -0.93 5.33
C VAL A 35 3.51 -0.58 5.06
N THR A 36 4.31 -0.55 6.11
CA THR A 36 5.75 -0.21 6.06
C THR A 36 6.57 -1.18 6.89
N GLU A 37 7.83 -1.41 6.52
CA GLU A 37 8.78 -2.19 7.31
C GLU A 37 9.30 -1.45 8.55
N ALA A 38 9.12 -0.12 8.62
CA ALA A 38 9.61 0.68 9.74
C ALA A 38 8.48 1.04 10.72
N TYR A 39 8.58 0.56 11.97
CA TYR A 39 7.64 0.86 13.06
C TYR A 39 7.49 2.37 13.29
N THR A 40 8.60 3.10 13.32
CA THR A 40 8.60 4.55 13.51
C THR A 40 7.90 5.31 12.38
N SER A 41 7.99 4.79 11.15
CA SER A 41 7.25 5.36 10.01
C SER A 41 5.76 5.09 10.13
N ALA A 42 5.36 3.89 10.57
CA ALA A 42 3.96 3.60 10.84
C ALA A 42 3.41 4.54 11.93
N ALA A 43 4.15 4.73 13.04
CA ALA A 43 3.76 5.66 14.09
C ALA A 43 3.56 7.10 13.54
N HIS A 44 4.48 7.60 12.72
CA HIS A 44 4.33 8.90 12.07
C HIS A 44 3.06 8.98 11.19
N TYR A 45 2.75 7.91 10.45
CA TYR A 45 1.54 7.85 9.61
C TYR A 45 0.23 7.70 10.41
N ALA A 46 0.30 7.38 11.71
CA ALA A 46 -0.87 7.36 12.57
C ALA A 46 -1.49 8.76 12.77
N TYR A 47 -0.68 9.83 12.64
CA TYR A 47 -1.20 11.19 12.64
C TYR A 47 -2.05 11.45 11.39
N ASN A 48 -3.31 11.77 11.58
CA ASN A 48 -4.24 12.10 10.50
C ASN A 48 -4.52 13.61 10.45
N LYS A 49 -4.01 14.27 9.41
CA LYS A 49 -4.21 15.71 9.20
C LYS A 49 -5.67 16.13 9.02
N LYS A 50 -6.53 15.19 8.59
CA LYS A 50 -7.97 15.45 8.43
C LYS A 50 -8.74 15.39 9.74
N ARG A 51 -8.14 14.82 10.79
CA ARG A 51 -8.73 14.67 12.13
C ARG A 51 -7.71 15.08 13.19
N PRO A 52 -7.23 16.35 13.20
CA PRO A 52 -6.14 16.79 14.07
C PRO A 52 -6.54 16.81 15.55
N GLU A 53 -7.84 16.80 15.85
CA GLU A 53 -8.39 16.69 17.20
C GLU A 53 -8.19 15.29 17.80
N ASN A 54 -8.09 14.25 16.99
CA ASN A 54 -7.83 12.92 17.49
C ASN A 54 -6.38 12.79 17.94
N LYS A 55 -6.20 12.46 19.22
CA LYS A 55 -4.89 12.27 19.87
C LYS A 55 -4.59 10.82 20.20
N ASP A 56 -5.46 9.91 19.79
CA ASP A 56 -5.22 8.49 19.91
C ASP A 56 -4.49 8.00 18.64
N TYR A 57 -3.32 7.40 18.85
CA TYR A 57 -2.49 6.85 17.77
C TYR A 57 -2.18 5.40 18.06
N TYR A 58 -2.27 4.57 17.01
CA TYR A 58 -2.08 3.13 17.11
C TYR A 58 -1.11 2.67 16.04
N VAL A 59 -0.25 1.73 16.39
CA VAL A 59 0.59 0.98 15.47
C VAL A 59 0.21 -0.48 15.53
N TYR A 60 -0.24 -1.00 14.41
CA TYR A 60 -0.55 -2.41 14.20
C TYR A 60 0.68 -3.12 13.69
N THR A 61 1.10 -4.16 14.39
CA THR A 61 2.07 -5.13 13.88
C THR A 61 1.31 -6.21 13.13
N LEU A 62 1.68 -6.43 11.89
CA LEU A 62 0.97 -7.28 10.95
C LEU A 62 1.89 -8.38 10.45
N GLU A 63 1.32 -9.56 10.22
CA GLU A 63 1.92 -10.57 9.36
C GLU A 63 1.18 -10.60 8.03
N ILE A 64 1.95 -10.53 6.95
CA ILE A 64 1.47 -10.58 5.57
C ILE A 64 2.24 -11.64 4.79
N PRO A 65 1.71 -12.21 3.69
CA PRO A 65 2.43 -13.18 2.87
C PRO A 65 3.80 -12.70 2.41
N ASP A 66 4.73 -13.62 2.18
CA ASP A 66 6.06 -13.27 1.67
C ASP A 66 5.97 -12.65 0.27
N MET A 67 6.79 -11.63 0.03
CA MET A 67 6.92 -11.03 -1.29
C MET A 67 7.79 -11.90 -2.20
N THR A 68 7.27 -12.25 -3.36
CA THR A 68 7.98 -13.02 -4.39
C THR A 68 8.05 -12.23 -5.69
N PRO A 69 8.98 -12.52 -6.62
CA PRO A 69 9.06 -11.82 -7.90
C PRO A 69 7.74 -11.84 -8.70
N CYS A 70 6.90 -12.87 -8.49
CA CYS A 70 5.69 -13.11 -9.27
C CYS A 70 4.39 -12.59 -8.63
N ASN A 71 4.43 -12.03 -7.40
CA ASN A 71 3.23 -11.61 -6.67
C ASN A 71 3.16 -10.11 -6.38
N HIS A 72 4.04 -9.28 -6.97
CA HIS A 72 4.04 -7.86 -6.73
C HIS A 72 4.46 -7.02 -7.93
N LEU A 73 4.06 -5.76 -7.95
CA LEU A 73 4.63 -4.71 -8.81
C LEU A 73 5.50 -3.78 -7.98
N PHE A 74 6.79 -3.69 -8.29
CA PHE A 74 7.66 -2.71 -7.66
C PHE A 74 7.70 -1.42 -8.49
N SER A 75 7.38 -0.28 -7.87
CA SER A 75 7.09 0.97 -8.57
C SER A 75 8.22 1.47 -9.49
N VAL A 76 9.47 1.17 -9.15
CA VAL A 76 10.67 1.66 -9.86
C VAL A 76 11.51 0.55 -10.49
N ARG A 77 11.00 -0.67 -10.50
CA ARG A 77 11.69 -1.83 -11.12
C ARG A 77 10.89 -2.38 -12.30
N PRO A 78 11.55 -3.06 -13.25
CA PRO A 78 10.88 -3.75 -14.34
C PRO A 78 9.85 -4.75 -13.84
N VAL A 79 8.79 -4.93 -14.62
CA VAL A 79 7.74 -5.89 -14.30
C VAL A 79 8.22 -7.31 -14.61
N HIS A 80 7.96 -8.25 -13.72
CA HIS A 80 8.32 -9.65 -13.94
C HIS A 80 7.57 -10.25 -15.13
N PRO A 81 8.22 -11.02 -16.02
CA PRO A 81 7.60 -11.54 -17.23
C PRO A 81 6.31 -12.32 -17.01
N SER A 82 6.23 -13.13 -15.94
CA SER A 82 5.02 -13.90 -15.63
C SER A 82 3.82 -13.01 -15.23
N ILE A 83 4.07 -11.81 -14.72
CA ILE A 83 3.01 -10.84 -14.41
C ILE A 83 2.51 -10.22 -15.72
N ILE A 84 3.42 -9.88 -16.63
CA ILE A 84 3.06 -9.36 -17.96
C ILE A 84 2.18 -10.38 -18.68
N GLU A 85 2.62 -11.63 -18.76
CA GLU A 85 1.88 -12.71 -19.41
C GLU A 85 0.46 -12.90 -18.83
N ARG A 86 0.34 -12.97 -17.51
CA ARG A 86 -0.97 -13.09 -16.84
C ARG A 86 -1.88 -11.89 -17.12
N THR A 87 -1.29 -10.70 -17.15
CA THR A 87 -2.02 -9.46 -17.40
C THR A 87 -2.52 -9.40 -18.83
N GLU A 88 -1.65 -9.69 -19.81
CA GLU A 88 -2.00 -9.71 -21.24
C GLU A 88 -3.07 -10.77 -21.54
N LYS A 89 -2.93 -11.96 -20.95
CA LYS A 89 -3.94 -13.01 -21.05
C LYS A 89 -5.30 -12.57 -20.52
N ALA A 90 -5.32 -11.90 -19.35
CA ALA A 90 -6.56 -11.45 -18.71
C ALA A 90 -7.19 -10.26 -19.42
N LEU A 91 -6.40 -9.35 -20.02
CA LEU A 91 -6.90 -8.22 -20.79
C LEU A 91 -7.25 -8.59 -22.25
N GLY A 92 -6.71 -9.69 -22.77
CA GLY A 92 -6.86 -10.07 -24.18
C GLY A 92 -6.09 -9.16 -25.15
N GLU A 93 -5.08 -8.43 -24.68
CA GLU A 93 -4.27 -7.51 -25.47
C GLU A 93 -2.81 -7.48 -25.01
N GLN A 94 -1.90 -7.09 -25.93
CA GLN A 94 -0.51 -6.85 -25.58
C GLN A 94 -0.33 -5.48 -24.92
N ILE A 95 0.53 -5.42 -23.91
CA ILE A 95 0.87 -4.19 -23.22
C ILE A 95 2.10 -3.55 -23.88
N PRO A 96 2.09 -2.25 -24.18
CA PRO A 96 3.23 -1.56 -24.78
C PRO A 96 4.50 -1.64 -23.91
N ASP A 97 5.65 -1.75 -24.57
CA ASP A 97 6.95 -1.90 -23.90
C ASP A 97 7.26 -0.75 -22.92
N GLU A 98 6.84 0.48 -23.25
CA GLU A 98 7.02 1.63 -22.36
C GLU A 98 6.27 1.46 -21.04
N ALA A 99 5.12 0.79 -21.04
CA ALA A 99 4.36 0.53 -19.82
C ALA A 99 4.98 -0.59 -18.96
N ARG A 100 5.77 -1.49 -19.57
CA ARG A 100 6.41 -2.64 -18.88
C ARG A 100 7.68 -2.26 -18.12
N GLN A 101 8.26 -1.08 -18.38
CA GLN A 101 9.56 -0.67 -17.87
C GLN A 101 9.62 -0.61 -16.34
N VAL A 102 8.53 -0.16 -15.70
CA VAL A 102 8.45 -0.11 -14.23
C VAL A 102 7.03 -0.39 -13.75
N GLY A 103 6.90 -1.00 -12.58
CA GLY A 103 5.60 -1.39 -12.01
C GLY A 103 4.62 -0.22 -11.85
N LYS A 104 5.11 1.01 -11.61
CA LYS A 104 4.26 2.20 -11.57
C LYS A 104 3.54 2.47 -12.90
N PHE A 105 4.25 2.38 -14.02
CA PHE A 105 3.65 2.64 -15.33
C PHE A 105 2.72 1.51 -15.73
N PHE A 106 3.12 0.29 -15.45
CA PHE A 106 2.32 -0.90 -15.72
C PHE A 106 0.96 -0.85 -15.01
N ARG A 107 0.96 -0.58 -13.70
CA ARG A 107 -0.25 -0.42 -12.91
C ARG A 107 -1.17 0.65 -13.46
N LYS A 108 -0.63 1.85 -13.73
CA LYS A 108 -1.42 2.97 -14.25
C LYS A 108 -1.97 2.71 -15.65
N TYR A 109 -1.19 2.07 -16.51
CA TYR A 109 -1.65 1.66 -17.84
C TYR A 109 -2.87 0.75 -17.73
N VAL A 110 -2.76 -0.31 -16.94
CA VAL A 110 -3.87 -1.27 -16.73
C VAL A 110 -5.10 -0.58 -16.14
N GLY A 111 -4.93 0.26 -15.12
CA GLY A 111 -6.02 1.01 -14.52
C GLY A 111 -6.74 1.92 -15.51
N ASN A 112 -6.01 2.63 -16.35
CA ASN A 112 -6.59 3.49 -17.39
C ASN A 112 -7.34 2.66 -18.43
N ARG A 113 -6.77 1.53 -18.89
CA ARG A 113 -7.45 0.62 -19.83
C ARG A 113 -8.78 0.12 -19.28
N LEU A 114 -8.78 -0.33 -18.03
CA LEU A 114 -9.99 -0.85 -17.37
C LEU A 114 -11.08 0.22 -17.16
N THR A 115 -10.69 1.49 -17.11
CA THR A 115 -11.63 2.61 -16.95
C THR A 115 -11.94 3.37 -18.25
N GLY A 116 -11.52 2.81 -19.40
CA GLY A 116 -11.78 3.41 -20.73
C GLY A 116 -10.97 4.70 -21.01
N LYS A 117 -9.89 4.94 -20.27
CA LYS A 117 -9.01 6.10 -20.46
C LYS A 117 -7.84 5.75 -21.37
N GLU A 118 -7.40 6.71 -22.18
CA GLU A 118 -6.21 6.50 -23.01
C GLU A 118 -4.95 6.27 -22.16
N GLY A 119 -4.29 5.14 -22.40
CA GLY A 119 -3.12 4.66 -21.66
C GLY A 119 -1.78 5.11 -22.26
N THR A 120 -1.62 6.37 -22.73
CA THR A 120 -0.28 6.82 -23.12
C THR A 120 0.61 7.05 -21.91
N VAL A 121 1.85 6.53 -21.94
CA VAL A 121 2.82 6.63 -20.84
C VAL A 121 3.05 8.09 -20.40
N LYS A 122 3.02 9.04 -21.33
CA LYS A 122 3.12 10.49 -21.01
C LYS A 122 2.02 10.98 -20.07
N LYS A 123 0.80 10.44 -20.18
CA LYS A 123 -0.33 10.77 -19.26
C LYS A 123 -0.25 10.02 -17.93
N LEU A 124 0.59 8.98 -17.83
CA LEU A 124 0.77 8.19 -16.60
C LEU A 124 1.59 8.90 -15.49
N ILE A 125 2.23 10.03 -15.81
CA ILE A 125 3.05 10.79 -14.86
C ILE A 125 2.21 11.69 -13.94
N GLY A 126 0.92 11.89 -14.26
CA GLY A 126 0.02 12.77 -13.52
C GLY A 126 -0.41 12.27 -12.13
N SER A 127 -1.33 13.01 -11.51
CA SER A 127 -1.96 12.65 -10.24
C SER A 127 -2.66 11.29 -10.32
N ALA A 128 -2.77 10.61 -9.17
CA ALA A 128 -3.51 9.35 -9.09
C ALA A 128 -4.98 9.59 -9.46
N ASP A 129 -5.47 8.83 -10.41
CA ASP A 129 -6.89 8.72 -10.71
C ASP A 129 -7.47 7.61 -9.84
N LEU A 130 -8.36 7.95 -8.93
CA LEU A 130 -8.85 7.02 -7.92
C LEU A 130 -9.57 5.82 -8.53
N ASP A 131 -10.38 6.04 -9.56
CA ASP A 131 -11.14 4.95 -10.19
C ASP A 131 -10.20 3.99 -10.93
N ALA A 132 -9.20 4.54 -11.62
CA ALA A 132 -8.17 3.74 -12.28
C ALA A 132 -7.31 2.97 -11.27
N GLU A 133 -6.95 3.57 -10.13
CA GLU A 133 -6.18 2.87 -9.07
C GLU A 133 -7.02 1.77 -8.40
N LYS A 134 -8.32 1.98 -8.17
CA LYS A 134 -9.24 0.95 -7.67
C LYS A 134 -9.38 -0.21 -8.67
N ALA A 135 -9.62 0.11 -9.94
CA ALA A 135 -9.75 -0.89 -11.00
C ALA A 135 -8.46 -1.72 -11.14
N ALA A 136 -7.30 -1.06 -11.16
CA ALA A 136 -6.00 -1.75 -11.21
C ALA A 136 -5.79 -2.66 -9.99
N SER A 137 -6.05 -2.16 -8.77
CA SER A 137 -5.85 -2.94 -7.55
C SER A 137 -6.72 -4.19 -7.50
N LYS A 138 -8.00 -4.06 -7.88
CA LYS A 138 -8.92 -5.19 -8.00
C LYS A 138 -8.41 -6.21 -9.03
N PHE A 139 -8.13 -5.76 -10.25
CA PHE A 139 -7.65 -6.61 -11.34
C PHE A 139 -6.38 -7.37 -10.96
N PHE A 140 -5.37 -6.68 -10.42
CA PHE A 140 -4.11 -7.33 -10.05
C PHE A 140 -4.29 -8.33 -8.90
N SER A 141 -5.16 -8.06 -7.94
CA SER A 141 -5.52 -9.03 -6.90
C SER A 141 -6.17 -10.28 -7.49
N GLU A 142 -7.08 -10.14 -8.47
CA GLU A 142 -7.75 -11.24 -9.16
C GLU A 142 -6.79 -12.12 -9.97
N ILE A 143 -5.74 -11.56 -10.55
CA ILE A 143 -4.70 -12.32 -11.25
C ILE A 143 -3.56 -12.79 -10.32
N GLY A 144 -3.73 -12.66 -9.00
CA GLY A 144 -2.86 -13.25 -7.99
C GLY A 144 -1.67 -12.38 -7.54
N LEU A 145 -1.73 -11.06 -7.70
CA LEU A 145 -0.78 -10.17 -7.04
C LEU A 145 -1.25 -9.86 -5.62
N GLU A 146 -0.27 -9.78 -4.71
CA GLU A 146 -0.49 -9.45 -3.30
C GLU A 146 -0.17 -7.97 -3.01
N TYR A 147 0.76 -7.37 -3.76
CA TYR A 147 1.34 -6.07 -3.42
C TYR A 147 1.59 -5.16 -4.60
N PHE A 148 1.44 -3.85 -4.32
CA PHE A 148 2.23 -2.81 -4.98
C PHE A 148 3.28 -2.32 -3.97
N ALA A 149 4.56 -2.31 -4.36
CA ALA A 149 5.67 -1.96 -3.48
C ALA A 149 6.47 -0.76 -4.01
N TRP A 150 7.06 -0.01 -3.09
CA TRP A 150 7.98 1.08 -3.41
C TRP A 150 9.02 1.26 -2.31
N PRO A 151 10.22 1.81 -2.63
CA PRO A 151 11.23 2.05 -1.61
C PRO A 151 10.74 3.14 -0.64
N GLN A 152 10.99 2.96 0.66
CA GLN A 152 10.66 3.96 1.67
C GLN A 152 11.40 5.28 1.40
N ALA A 153 12.67 5.21 1.03
CA ALA A 153 13.46 6.35 0.58
C ALA A 153 13.84 6.17 -0.90
N GLN A 154 13.49 7.14 -1.74
CA GLN A 154 13.81 7.09 -3.17
C GLN A 154 15.33 7.03 -3.44
N THR A 155 16.14 7.55 -2.53
CA THR A 155 17.62 7.52 -2.59
C THR A 155 18.21 6.16 -2.21
N LYS A 156 17.41 5.24 -1.68
CA LYS A 156 17.80 3.89 -1.26
C LYS A 156 16.81 2.86 -1.80
N PRO A 157 16.83 2.56 -3.11
CA PRO A 157 15.83 1.68 -3.74
C PRO A 157 15.88 0.24 -3.24
N ASP A 158 17.00 -0.19 -2.65
CA ASP A 158 17.19 -1.52 -2.05
C ASP A 158 17.08 -1.52 -0.51
N GLY A 159 16.66 -0.39 0.07
CA GLY A 159 16.39 -0.27 1.50
C GLY A 159 15.00 -0.79 1.88
N LEU A 160 14.52 -0.35 3.05
CA LEU A 160 13.18 -0.67 3.55
C LEU A 160 12.10 -0.30 2.54
N THR A 161 11.05 -1.11 2.51
CA THR A 161 9.94 -0.94 1.57
C THR A 161 8.64 -0.54 2.27
N ASN A 162 7.81 0.14 1.49
CA ASN A 162 6.40 0.30 1.77
C ASN A 162 5.60 -0.53 0.77
N ARG A 163 4.44 -1.01 1.20
CA ARG A 163 3.55 -1.82 0.33
C ARG A 163 2.09 -1.36 0.46
N VAL A 164 1.36 -1.55 -0.61
CA VAL A 164 -0.10 -1.62 -0.58
C VAL A 164 -0.47 -3.09 -0.66
N VAL A 165 -1.12 -3.61 0.37
CA VAL A 165 -1.67 -4.97 0.40
C VAL A 165 -3.00 -4.95 -0.35
N LEU A 166 -3.11 -5.76 -1.41
CA LEU A 166 -4.27 -5.81 -2.29
C LEU A 166 -5.36 -6.75 -1.74
N ASN A 167 -4.95 -7.86 -1.12
CA ASN A 167 -5.84 -8.82 -0.50
C ASN A 167 -5.81 -8.70 1.02
N ILE A 168 -6.74 -7.91 1.56
CA ILE A 168 -6.82 -7.63 3.01
C ILE A 168 -7.13 -8.88 3.84
N GLY A 169 -7.79 -9.88 3.27
CA GLY A 169 -8.10 -11.16 3.96
C GLY A 169 -6.86 -11.98 4.33
N LYS A 170 -5.69 -11.62 3.78
CA LYS A 170 -4.41 -12.27 4.10
C LYS A 170 -3.59 -11.51 5.16
N ILE A 171 -4.10 -10.40 5.67
CA ILE A 171 -3.45 -9.64 6.75
C ILE A 171 -3.83 -10.27 8.08
N ARG A 172 -2.84 -10.64 8.88
CA ARG A 172 -3.02 -11.07 10.27
C ARG A 172 -2.51 -9.99 11.22
N ILE A 173 -3.38 -9.46 12.07
CA ILE A 173 -2.99 -8.57 13.16
C ILE A 173 -2.40 -9.44 14.26
N VAL A 174 -1.15 -9.16 14.66
CA VAL A 174 -0.45 -9.90 15.71
C VAL A 174 -0.25 -9.10 16.99
N ARG A 175 -0.25 -7.77 16.87
CA ARG A 175 -0.12 -6.86 18.01
C ARG A 175 -0.66 -5.48 17.66
N ILE A 176 -1.18 -4.78 18.65
CA ILE A 176 -1.58 -3.38 18.54
C ILE A 176 -0.94 -2.62 19.70
N ASP A 177 -0.24 -1.54 19.39
CA ASP A 177 0.30 -0.62 20.39
C ASP A 177 -0.41 0.72 20.30
N LYS A 178 -0.89 1.23 21.42
CA LYS A 178 -1.19 2.66 21.57
C LYS A 178 0.13 3.40 21.78
N VAL A 179 0.36 4.48 21.02
CA VAL A 179 1.62 5.22 21.04
C VAL A 179 1.38 6.71 21.25
N GLU A 180 2.40 7.43 21.69
CA GLU A 180 2.40 8.88 21.76
C GLU A 180 3.28 9.46 20.65
N LEU A 181 2.84 10.56 20.06
CA LEU A 181 3.60 11.31 19.06
C LEU A 181 3.96 12.68 19.60
N ASP A 182 5.18 13.16 19.31
CA ASP A 182 5.56 14.53 19.65
C ASP A 182 4.68 15.55 18.88
N THR A 183 4.44 16.69 19.51
CA THR A 183 3.49 17.69 18.99
C THR A 183 4.03 18.54 17.83
N LYS A 184 5.33 18.45 17.54
CA LYS A 184 5.97 19.29 16.51
C LYS A 184 6.18 18.56 15.19
N LYS A 185 6.68 17.32 15.27
CA LYS A 185 7.04 16.52 14.08
C LYS A 185 6.19 15.28 13.92
N PHE A 186 5.31 15.00 14.89
CA PHE A 186 4.49 13.78 14.92
C PHE A 186 5.35 12.50 14.80
N GLN A 187 6.50 12.52 15.47
CA GLN A 187 7.38 11.36 15.58
C GLN A 187 7.04 10.58 16.84
N LEU A 188 7.29 9.28 16.82
CA LEU A 188 7.11 8.40 17.96
C LEU A 188 7.92 8.93 19.17
N VAL A 189 7.25 9.05 20.31
CA VAL A 189 7.90 9.25 21.60
C VAL A 189 8.40 7.89 22.06
N GLU A 190 9.72 7.72 22.13
CA GLU A 190 10.37 6.47 22.52
C GLU A 190 9.92 6.01 23.91
N GLY A 191 9.55 4.74 24.04
CA GLY A 191 9.07 4.13 25.28
C GLY A 191 7.60 4.45 25.62
N SER A 192 6.86 5.10 24.72
CA SER A 192 5.43 5.39 24.91
C SER A 192 4.50 4.23 24.55
N GLU A 193 5.04 3.16 23.94
CA GLU A 193 4.29 2.04 23.40
C GLU A 193 3.58 1.28 24.54
N LYS A 194 2.25 1.16 24.42
CA LYS A 194 1.40 0.41 25.35
C LYS A 194 0.59 -0.60 24.55
N GLU A 195 0.88 -1.87 24.74
CA GLU A 195 0.17 -2.96 24.08
C GLU A 195 -1.32 -2.96 24.48
N ILE A 196 -2.18 -3.12 23.50
CA ILE A 196 -3.61 -3.33 23.67
C ILE A 196 -3.89 -4.82 23.45
N PRO A 197 -4.44 -5.55 24.42
CA PRO A 197 -4.80 -6.95 24.24
C PRO A 197 -5.82 -7.11 23.13
N LEU A 198 -5.58 -8.06 22.19
CA LEU A 198 -6.44 -8.28 21.01
C LEU A 198 -7.86 -8.77 21.37
N ASP A 199 -8.05 -9.29 22.58
CA ASP A 199 -9.33 -9.75 23.13
C ASP A 199 -10.10 -8.66 23.89
N SER A 200 -9.51 -7.46 24.04
CA SER A 200 -10.07 -6.39 24.87
C SER A 200 -11.14 -5.53 24.17
N PHE A 201 -11.49 -5.79 22.91
CA PHE A 201 -12.46 -4.99 22.15
C PHE A 201 -13.19 -5.78 21.05
#